data_8f036a3ce1292086250948329bfe4b1b
#
_entry.id   8f036a3ce1292086250948329bfe4b1b
#
_cell.length_a   1.000
_cell.length_b   1.000
_cell.length_c   1.000
_cell.angle_alpha   90.00
_cell.angle_beta   90.00
_cell.angle_gamma   90.00
#
_symmetry.space_group_name_H-M   'P 1'
#
loop_
_entity.id
_entity.type
_entity.pdbx_description
1 polymer ?
#
loop_
_entity_poly.entity_id
_entity_poly.type
_entity_poly.pdbx_seq_one_letter_code
_entity_poly.pdbx_strand_id
1 'polypeptide(L)'
;MWSIGLFADYDGTLVPPEETRKAPGPPEAVDAALRELSKYIKFAVVTSKACDFVKSRIPYAHGYGCINGIEIAAGGYVAVAEDLNRELEKLSLVFKQLDVYVEEKWTSTGVLAGVTIDWRDGGKPPVLLERVLAEAESRGLFVLRYGRHPFVDIYASRRNKGDAVRILKSLLGLDYVVYLGDSENDRPAWEVADVKILVRHSYNSHIKTKGLLPIHIEELPAYLQEVLRAVAEASQ
;
A
#
# COMPACT_ATOMS: atom_id res chain seq x y z
N MET A 1 -12.34 -9.81 25.29
CA MET A 1 -10.97 -9.49 24.84
C MET A 1 -11.10 -8.71 23.53
N TRP A 2 -10.41 -7.58 23.40
CA TRP A 2 -10.47 -6.76 22.18
C TRP A 2 -9.70 -7.46 21.04
N SER A 3 -10.28 -7.50 19.83
CA SER A 3 -9.61 -8.02 18.64
C SER A 3 -8.83 -6.91 17.95
N ILE A 4 -7.51 -7.07 17.86
CA ILE A 4 -6.59 -6.06 17.32
C ILE A 4 -6.00 -6.57 16.00
N GLY A 5 -5.93 -5.68 15.00
CA GLY A 5 -5.22 -5.92 13.75
C GLY A 5 -4.05 -4.96 13.55
N LEU A 6 -2.97 -5.48 12.97
CA LEU A 6 -1.86 -4.70 12.45
C LEU A 6 -1.98 -4.65 10.94
N PHE A 7 -2.18 -3.46 10.39
CA PHE A 7 -2.25 -3.24 8.95
C PHE A 7 -1.06 -2.38 8.51
N ALA A 8 -0.46 -2.72 7.40
CA ALA A 8 0.72 -2.01 6.93
C ALA A 8 0.72 -1.80 5.41
N ASP A 9 1.24 -0.66 4.97
CA ASP A 9 1.67 -0.50 3.59
C ASP A 9 2.90 -1.36 3.31
N TYR A 10 3.19 -1.60 2.04
CA TYR A 10 4.31 -2.42 1.58
C TYR A 10 5.54 -1.58 1.25
N ASP A 11 5.45 -0.74 0.21
CA ASP A 11 6.56 0.05 -0.31
C ASP A 11 6.86 1.26 0.60
N GLY A 12 8.09 1.41 1.07
CA GLY A 12 8.48 2.48 2.00
C GLY A 12 8.10 2.24 3.46
N THR A 13 7.30 1.19 3.73
CA THR A 13 6.86 0.82 5.07
C THR A 13 7.46 -0.52 5.51
N LEU A 14 7.10 -1.62 4.87
CA LEU A 14 7.65 -2.96 5.16
C LEU A 14 8.93 -3.23 4.36
N VAL A 15 9.08 -2.61 3.21
CA VAL A 15 10.26 -2.70 2.35
C VAL A 15 10.85 -1.31 2.16
N PRO A 16 12.16 -1.12 2.34
CA PRO A 16 12.81 0.16 2.09
C PRO A 16 12.52 0.71 0.69
N PRO A 17 12.29 2.03 0.53
CA PRO A 17 11.85 2.60 -0.74
C PRO A 17 12.83 2.41 -1.90
N GLU A 18 14.12 2.22 -1.60
CA GLU A 18 15.18 1.94 -2.58
C GLU A 18 15.10 0.50 -3.13
N GLU A 19 14.48 -0.41 -2.38
CA GLU A 19 14.46 -1.85 -2.68
C GLU A 19 13.14 -2.33 -3.28
N THR A 20 12.10 -1.52 -3.28
CA THR A 20 10.71 -1.90 -3.59
C THR A 20 10.51 -2.65 -4.91
N ARG A 21 11.32 -2.35 -5.93
CA ARG A 21 11.25 -3.04 -7.23
C ARG A 21 12.03 -4.35 -7.29
N LYS A 22 13.05 -4.54 -6.42
CA LYS A 22 14.04 -5.62 -6.50
C LYS A 22 13.91 -6.63 -5.38
N ALA A 23 13.46 -6.19 -4.20
CA ALA A 23 13.38 -7.07 -3.04
C ALA A 23 12.38 -8.21 -3.24
N PRO A 24 12.73 -9.44 -2.85
CA PRO A 24 11.83 -10.59 -2.89
C PRO A 24 10.72 -10.49 -1.85
N GLY A 25 10.83 -9.60 -0.87
CA GLY A 25 9.90 -9.37 0.24
C GLY A 25 10.47 -8.36 1.23
N PRO A 26 9.86 -8.24 2.43
CA PRO A 26 10.43 -7.46 3.51
C PRO A 26 11.82 -7.99 3.92
N PRO A 27 12.69 -7.14 4.53
CA PRO A 27 13.93 -7.62 5.15
C PRO A 27 13.67 -8.77 6.12
N GLU A 28 14.60 -9.73 6.22
CA GLU A 28 14.43 -10.97 6.97
C GLU A 28 13.93 -10.74 8.41
N ALA A 29 14.48 -9.76 9.12
CA ALA A 29 14.07 -9.45 10.49
C ALA A 29 12.62 -8.93 10.58
N VAL A 30 12.16 -8.16 9.59
CA VAL A 30 10.76 -7.68 9.48
C VAL A 30 9.84 -8.84 9.13
N ASP A 31 10.19 -9.65 8.13
CA ASP A 31 9.38 -10.80 7.70
C ASP A 31 9.21 -11.82 8.83
N ALA A 32 10.28 -12.17 9.53
CA ALA A 32 10.23 -13.09 10.66
C ALA A 32 9.35 -12.59 11.80
N ALA A 33 9.46 -11.29 12.16
CA ALA A 33 8.64 -10.69 13.20
C ALA A 33 7.16 -10.67 12.81
N LEU A 34 6.83 -10.27 11.57
CA LEU A 34 5.44 -10.23 11.06
C LEU A 34 4.82 -11.63 10.98
N ARG A 35 5.59 -12.62 10.52
CA ARG A 35 5.16 -14.02 10.45
C ARG A 35 4.83 -14.57 11.83
N GLU A 36 5.65 -14.28 12.82
CA GLU A 36 5.38 -14.72 14.19
C GLU A 36 4.18 -13.95 14.78
N LEU A 37 4.12 -12.63 14.61
CA LEU A 37 3.05 -11.77 15.09
C LEU A 37 1.68 -12.17 14.50
N SER A 38 1.65 -12.62 13.24
CA SER A 38 0.43 -13.08 12.58
C SER A 38 -0.23 -14.30 13.25
N LYS A 39 0.47 -15.01 14.14
CA LYS A 39 -0.12 -16.11 14.90
C LYS A 39 -0.96 -15.63 16.10
N TYR A 40 -0.74 -14.40 16.55
CA TYR A 40 -1.40 -13.82 17.73
C TYR A 40 -2.45 -12.80 17.38
N ILE A 41 -2.21 -11.98 16.35
CA ILE A 41 -3.13 -10.92 15.91
C ILE A 41 -3.40 -11.02 14.40
N LYS A 42 -4.45 -10.35 13.93
CA LYS A 42 -4.72 -10.28 12.50
C LYS A 42 -3.76 -9.29 11.84
N PHE A 43 -3.02 -9.75 10.86
CA PHE A 43 -2.13 -8.94 10.04
C PHE A 43 -2.68 -8.79 8.62
N ALA A 44 -2.67 -7.56 8.07
CA ALA A 44 -3.07 -7.31 6.68
C ALA A 44 -2.11 -6.33 6.00
N VAL A 45 -1.95 -6.49 4.69
CA VAL A 45 -1.18 -5.59 3.83
C VAL A 45 -2.17 -4.70 3.06
N VAL A 46 -1.96 -3.38 3.10
CA VAL A 46 -2.79 -2.39 2.39
C VAL A 46 -1.89 -1.55 1.51
N THR A 47 -1.89 -1.79 0.21
CA THR A 47 -0.85 -1.31 -0.70
C THR A 47 -1.38 -0.79 -2.04
N SER A 48 -0.55 -0.02 -2.73
CA SER A 48 -0.77 0.35 -4.15
C SER A 48 -0.42 -0.78 -5.13
N LYS A 49 0.27 -1.86 -4.69
CA LYS A 49 0.61 -3.02 -5.53
C LYS A 49 -0.59 -3.89 -5.86
N ALA A 50 -0.46 -4.69 -6.94
CA ALA A 50 -1.42 -5.75 -7.24
C ALA A 50 -1.40 -6.85 -6.19
N CYS A 51 -2.54 -7.54 -5.99
CA CYS A 51 -2.68 -8.58 -4.97
C CYS A 51 -1.70 -9.75 -5.18
N ASP A 52 -1.50 -10.20 -6.41
CA ASP A 52 -0.59 -11.31 -6.69
C ASP A 52 0.86 -10.99 -6.33
N PHE A 53 1.25 -9.71 -6.50
CA PHE A 53 2.58 -9.25 -6.10
C PHE A 53 2.81 -9.40 -4.59
N VAL A 54 1.89 -8.93 -3.76
CA VAL A 54 2.10 -8.95 -2.30
C VAL A 54 1.78 -10.30 -1.68
N LYS A 55 0.80 -11.05 -2.21
CA LYS A 55 0.50 -12.42 -1.74
C LYS A 55 1.67 -13.38 -1.89
N SER A 56 2.43 -13.25 -2.99
CA SER A 56 3.62 -14.08 -3.21
C SER A 56 4.76 -13.78 -2.23
N ARG A 57 4.81 -12.55 -1.67
CA ARG A 57 5.87 -12.06 -0.79
C ARG A 57 5.53 -12.15 0.69
N ILE A 58 4.27 -11.99 1.03
CA ILE A 58 3.75 -12.04 2.40
C ILE A 58 2.53 -12.99 2.44
N PRO A 59 2.71 -14.30 2.19
CA PRO A 59 1.58 -15.24 2.05
C PRO A 59 0.86 -15.54 3.38
N TYR A 60 1.43 -15.13 4.51
CA TYR A 60 0.88 -15.35 5.85
C TYR A 60 -0.04 -14.22 6.34
N ALA A 61 -0.25 -13.15 5.55
CA ALA A 61 -1.20 -12.11 5.92
C ALA A 61 -2.64 -12.64 5.85
N HIS A 62 -3.47 -12.20 6.79
CA HIS A 62 -4.88 -12.58 6.89
C HIS A 62 -5.78 -11.84 5.89
N GLY A 63 -5.28 -10.71 5.36
CA GLY A 63 -6.00 -9.89 4.39
C GLY A 63 -5.08 -8.99 3.58
N TYR A 64 -5.58 -8.60 2.42
CA TYR A 64 -4.89 -7.74 1.47
C TYR A 64 -5.84 -6.68 0.93
N GLY A 65 -5.47 -5.41 1.02
CA GLY A 65 -6.07 -4.31 0.32
C GLY A 65 -5.11 -3.82 -0.76
N CYS A 66 -5.39 -4.14 -2.01
CA CYS A 66 -4.48 -3.97 -3.12
C CYS A 66 -4.94 -2.88 -4.07
N ILE A 67 -4.02 -2.40 -4.91
CA ILE A 67 -4.27 -1.37 -5.93
C ILE A 67 -5.00 -0.18 -5.29
N ASN A 68 -4.40 0.33 -4.20
CA ASN A 68 -4.96 1.47 -3.45
C ASN A 68 -6.40 1.24 -2.93
N GLY A 69 -6.77 0.01 -2.58
CA GLY A 69 -8.10 -0.33 -2.05
C GLY A 69 -9.13 -0.74 -3.10
N ILE A 70 -8.75 -0.88 -4.36
CA ILE A 70 -9.63 -1.32 -5.45
C ILE A 70 -9.91 -2.82 -5.36
N GLU A 71 -8.95 -3.63 -4.92
CA GLU A 71 -9.13 -5.06 -4.72
C GLU A 71 -8.87 -5.43 -3.25
N ILE A 72 -9.78 -6.20 -2.68
CA ILE A 72 -9.72 -6.70 -1.30
C ILE A 72 -9.73 -8.23 -1.33
N ALA A 73 -8.82 -8.86 -0.60
CA ALA A 73 -8.79 -10.31 -0.43
C ALA A 73 -8.63 -10.67 1.04
N ALA A 74 -9.55 -11.45 1.59
CA ALA A 74 -9.49 -11.94 2.97
C ALA A 74 -10.38 -13.19 3.13
N GLY A 75 -9.98 -14.14 3.98
CA GLY A 75 -10.79 -15.31 4.32
C GLY A 75 -11.20 -16.19 3.13
N GLY A 76 -10.40 -16.23 2.07
CA GLY A 76 -10.72 -16.97 0.83
C GLY A 76 -11.62 -16.20 -0.16
N TYR A 77 -12.06 -15.00 0.19
CA TYR A 77 -12.87 -14.14 -0.68
C TYR A 77 -12.01 -13.08 -1.37
N VAL A 78 -12.42 -12.72 -2.58
CA VAL A 78 -11.88 -11.59 -3.33
C VAL A 78 -13.04 -10.70 -3.77
N ALA A 79 -12.90 -9.39 -3.53
CA ALA A 79 -13.83 -8.37 -3.98
C ALA A 79 -13.07 -7.31 -4.76
N VAL A 80 -13.62 -6.89 -5.89
CA VAL A 80 -13.08 -5.82 -6.74
C VAL A 80 -14.12 -4.72 -6.82
N ALA A 81 -13.69 -3.46 -6.82
CA ALA A 81 -14.59 -2.32 -6.95
C ALA A 81 -15.41 -2.42 -8.25
N GLU A 82 -16.70 -2.11 -8.19
CA GLU A 82 -17.61 -2.17 -9.34
C GLU A 82 -17.41 -0.99 -10.32
N ASP A 83 -16.94 0.15 -9.81
CA ASP A 83 -16.82 1.44 -10.51
C ASP A 83 -15.53 1.58 -11.33
N LEU A 84 -15.00 0.48 -11.89
CA LEU A 84 -13.76 0.50 -12.66
C LEU A 84 -13.92 1.17 -14.03
N ASN A 85 -13.18 2.25 -14.23
CA ASN A 85 -13.13 2.98 -15.50
C ASN A 85 -12.19 2.29 -16.50
N ARG A 86 -12.75 1.71 -17.56
CA ARG A 86 -12.04 0.97 -18.61
C ARG A 86 -11.18 1.83 -19.53
N GLU A 87 -11.27 3.15 -19.47
CA GLU A 87 -10.38 4.04 -20.21
C GLU A 87 -8.91 3.87 -19.85
N LEU A 88 -8.62 3.34 -18.65
CA LEU A 88 -7.24 3.05 -18.22
C LEU A 88 -6.54 2.05 -19.14
N GLU A 89 -7.24 1.02 -19.60
CA GLU A 89 -6.68 0.02 -20.53
C GLU A 89 -6.32 0.64 -21.89
N LYS A 90 -7.13 1.57 -22.37
CA LYS A 90 -6.84 2.28 -23.63
C LYS A 90 -5.65 3.22 -23.52
N LEU A 91 -5.50 3.87 -22.38
CA LEU A 91 -4.39 4.80 -22.15
C LEU A 91 -3.08 4.11 -21.79
N SER A 92 -3.10 2.86 -21.31
CA SER A 92 -1.88 2.15 -20.93
C SER A 92 -0.89 2.03 -22.08
N LEU A 93 -1.37 1.89 -23.32
CA LEU A 93 -0.51 1.88 -24.52
C LEU A 93 0.21 3.21 -24.75
N VAL A 94 -0.42 4.33 -24.38
CA VAL A 94 0.20 5.67 -24.46
C VAL A 94 1.24 5.81 -23.35
N PHE A 95 0.96 5.32 -22.15
CA PHE A 95 1.91 5.37 -21.03
C PHE A 95 3.18 4.58 -21.33
N LYS A 96 3.07 3.43 -22.01
CA LYS A 96 4.21 2.60 -22.43
C LYS A 96 5.12 3.26 -23.47
N GLN A 97 4.66 4.32 -24.13
CA GLN A 97 5.49 5.10 -25.06
C GLN A 97 6.34 6.17 -24.34
N LEU A 98 6.09 6.39 -23.05
CA LEU A 98 6.96 7.23 -22.23
C LEU A 98 8.25 6.46 -21.96
N ASP A 99 9.40 7.14 -22.14
CA ASP A 99 10.73 6.53 -21.90
C ASP A 99 11.05 6.47 -20.41
N VAL A 100 10.22 5.72 -19.67
CA VAL A 100 10.30 5.52 -18.22
C VAL A 100 9.68 4.18 -17.83
N TYR A 101 9.92 3.75 -16.60
CA TYR A 101 9.29 2.52 -16.09
C TYR A 101 7.77 2.73 -15.90
N VAL A 102 6.99 1.81 -16.47
CA VAL A 102 5.53 1.79 -16.34
C VAL A 102 5.11 0.45 -15.74
N GLU A 103 4.51 0.49 -14.54
CA GLU A 103 3.98 -0.68 -13.84
C GLU A 103 2.46 -0.75 -14.01
N GLU A 104 1.97 -1.78 -14.67
CA GLU A 104 0.54 -2.07 -14.75
C GLU A 104 0.11 -2.91 -13.54
N LYS A 105 -1.02 -2.57 -12.96
CA LYS A 105 -1.59 -3.23 -11.78
C LYS A 105 -2.94 -3.84 -12.16
N TRP A 106 -2.92 -5.14 -12.37
CA TRP A 106 -4.08 -5.93 -12.76
C TRP A 106 -4.76 -6.53 -11.53
N THR A 107 -6.08 -6.51 -11.51
CA THR A 107 -6.86 -7.25 -10.52
C THR A 107 -6.77 -8.75 -10.80
N SER A 108 -7.09 -9.58 -9.81
CA SER A 108 -7.20 -11.04 -9.99
C SER A 108 -8.32 -11.46 -10.98
N THR A 109 -9.24 -10.53 -11.30
CA THR A 109 -10.29 -10.73 -12.32
C THR A 109 -9.84 -10.32 -13.72
N GLY A 110 -8.58 -9.94 -13.91
CA GLY A 110 -8.02 -9.59 -15.21
C GLY A 110 -8.38 -8.18 -15.70
N VAL A 111 -8.66 -7.24 -14.80
CA VAL A 111 -8.96 -5.86 -15.14
C VAL A 111 -7.76 -4.97 -14.78
N LEU A 112 -7.31 -4.13 -15.70
CA LEU A 112 -6.31 -3.12 -15.41
C LEU A 112 -6.94 -2.03 -14.52
N ALA A 113 -6.48 -1.94 -13.27
CA ALA A 113 -7.08 -1.07 -12.27
C ALA A 113 -6.14 0.04 -11.77
N GLY A 114 -4.84 -0.07 -12.06
CA GLY A 114 -3.86 0.95 -11.73
C GLY A 114 -2.65 0.93 -12.65
N VAL A 115 -2.01 2.08 -12.80
CA VAL A 115 -0.73 2.23 -13.50
C VAL A 115 0.16 3.17 -12.70
N THR A 116 1.41 2.79 -12.47
CA THR A 116 2.45 3.70 -11.98
C THR A 116 3.36 4.11 -13.13
N ILE A 117 3.57 5.41 -13.31
CA ILE A 117 4.59 5.97 -14.19
C ILE A 117 5.74 6.46 -13.31
N ASP A 118 6.91 5.85 -13.42
CA ASP A 118 8.03 6.06 -12.50
C ASP A 118 9.31 6.40 -13.26
N TRP A 119 9.84 7.60 -13.00
CA TRP A 119 11.03 8.18 -13.65
C TRP A 119 12.26 8.26 -12.75
N ARG A 120 12.29 7.49 -11.63
CA ARG A 120 13.43 7.52 -10.68
C ARG A 120 14.77 7.21 -11.34
N ASP A 121 14.79 6.32 -12.32
CA ASP A 121 16.02 5.91 -13.00
C ASP A 121 16.53 7.00 -13.97
N GLY A 122 15.65 7.82 -14.54
CA GLY A 122 15.98 8.93 -15.44
C GLY A 122 16.13 10.28 -14.72
N GLY A 123 15.77 10.36 -13.44
CA GLY A 123 15.90 11.55 -12.59
C GLY A 123 15.00 12.74 -12.96
N LYS A 124 14.26 12.67 -14.07
CA LYS A 124 13.35 13.73 -14.52
C LYS A 124 12.04 13.14 -15.07
N PRO A 125 10.91 13.84 -14.84
CA PRO A 125 9.65 13.42 -15.43
C PRO A 125 9.69 13.49 -16.96
N PRO A 126 8.99 12.59 -17.67
CA PRO A 126 8.86 12.64 -19.12
C PRO A 126 8.24 13.98 -19.59
N VAL A 127 8.71 14.50 -20.72
CA VAL A 127 8.23 15.78 -21.27
C VAL A 127 6.72 15.79 -21.52
N LEU A 128 6.15 14.64 -21.90
CA LEU A 128 4.71 14.51 -22.18
C LEU A 128 3.89 14.15 -20.93
N LEU A 129 4.49 14.03 -19.75
CA LEU A 129 3.81 13.54 -18.55
C LEU A 129 2.53 14.32 -18.24
N GLU A 130 2.62 15.64 -18.12
CA GLU A 130 1.47 16.46 -17.73
C GLU A 130 0.34 16.40 -18.78
N ARG A 131 0.66 16.30 -20.06
CA ARG A 131 -0.34 16.11 -21.12
C ARG A 131 -1.07 14.77 -20.99
N VAL A 132 -0.32 13.70 -20.69
CA VAL A 132 -0.87 12.36 -20.51
C VAL A 132 -1.72 12.27 -19.24
N LEU A 133 -1.30 12.93 -18.14
CA LEU A 133 -2.08 13.00 -16.92
C LEU A 133 -3.37 13.82 -17.09
N ALA A 134 -3.32 14.94 -17.78
CA ALA A 134 -4.51 15.73 -18.10
C ALA A 134 -5.51 14.93 -18.96
N GLU A 135 -5.02 14.15 -19.92
CA GLU A 135 -5.86 13.24 -20.71
C GLU A 135 -6.51 12.16 -19.82
N ALA A 136 -5.76 11.56 -18.90
CA ALA A 136 -6.29 10.58 -17.96
C ALA A 136 -7.40 11.18 -17.06
N GLU A 137 -7.17 12.38 -16.52
CA GLU A 137 -8.15 13.12 -15.71
C GLU A 137 -9.41 13.46 -16.52
N SER A 138 -9.26 13.91 -17.78
CA SER A 138 -10.37 14.25 -18.68
C SER A 138 -11.26 13.05 -19.00
N ARG A 139 -10.69 11.84 -18.97
CA ARG A 139 -11.41 10.57 -19.13
C ARG A 139 -11.98 10.02 -17.81
N GLY A 140 -11.90 10.78 -16.73
CA GLY A 140 -12.46 10.41 -15.42
C GLY A 140 -11.61 9.44 -14.60
N LEU A 141 -10.34 9.22 -14.97
CA LEU A 141 -9.39 8.43 -14.18
C LEU A 141 -8.91 9.26 -12.98
N PHE A 142 -8.54 8.54 -11.92
CA PHE A 142 -8.01 9.18 -10.71
C PHE A 142 -6.48 9.22 -10.76
N VAL A 143 -5.92 10.45 -10.80
CA VAL A 143 -4.47 10.69 -10.80
C VAL A 143 -4.01 11.07 -9.40
N LEU A 144 -3.10 10.29 -8.83
CA LEU A 144 -2.51 10.54 -7.53
C LEU A 144 -1.05 10.99 -7.68
N ARG A 145 -0.82 12.27 -7.41
CA ARG A 145 0.51 12.89 -7.44
C ARG A 145 1.12 12.90 -6.04
N TYR A 146 2.41 12.68 -5.96
CA TYR A 146 3.19 12.69 -4.73
C TYR A 146 4.11 13.91 -4.67
N GLY A 147 4.32 14.46 -3.48
CA GLY A 147 5.07 15.71 -3.31
C GLY A 147 6.55 15.62 -3.65
N ARG A 148 7.18 14.46 -3.39
CA ARG A 148 8.64 14.28 -3.56
C ARG A 148 9.04 12.96 -4.21
N HIS A 149 8.09 12.09 -4.47
CA HIS A 149 8.40 10.82 -5.13
C HIS A 149 8.53 11.00 -6.64
N PRO A 150 9.48 10.32 -7.29
CA PRO A 150 9.69 10.41 -8.74
C PRO A 150 8.73 9.51 -9.53
N PHE A 151 7.46 9.47 -9.13
CA PHE A 151 6.43 8.70 -9.81
C PHE A 151 5.03 9.31 -9.58
N VAL A 152 4.09 8.85 -10.36
CA VAL A 152 2.67 9.16 -10.26
C VAL A 152 1.86 7.88 -10.45
N ASP A 153 0.76 7.76 -9.70
CA ASP A 153 -0.19 6.66 -9.87
C ASP A 153 -1.46 7.14 -10.58
N ILE A 154 -2.00 6.28 -11.43
CA ILE A 154 -3.28 6.50 -12.11
C ILE A 154 -4.16 5.28 -11.83
N TYR A 155 -5.38 5.51 -11.34
CA TYR A 155 -6.31 4.45 -10.95
C TYR A 155 -7.63 4.52 -11.70
N ALA A 156 -8.21 3.35 -11.95
CA ALA A 156 -9.51 3.19 -12.59
C ALA A 156 -10.71 3.51 -11.67
N SER A 157 -10.47 3.72 -10.38
CA SER A 157 -11.48 4.06 -9.38
C SER A 157 -10.91 5.06 -8.37
N ARG A 158 -11.79 5.76 -7.65
CA ARG A 158 -11.43 6.67 -6.56
C ARG A 158 -11.31 5.98 -5.20
N ARG A 159 -11.39 4.65 -5.16
CA ARG A 159 -11.12 3.88 -3.94
C ARG A 159 -9.72 4.22 -3.41
N ASN A 160 -9.58 4.13 -2.09
CA ASN A 160 -8.34 4.49 -1.40
C ASN A 160 -8.02 3.50 -0.27
N LYS A 161 -6.83 3.63 0.30
CA LYS A 161 -6.38 2.74 1.39
C LYS A 161 -7.29 2.79 2.63
N GLY A 162 -7.98 3.90 2.89
CA GLY A 162 -8.95 4.00 3.99
C GLY A 162 -10.17 3.12 3.76
N ASP A 163 -10.64 2.98 2.52
CA ASP A 163 -11.71 2.05 2.17
C ASP A 163 -11.27 0.61 2.41
N ALA A 164 -10.04 0.26 2.01
CA ALA A 164 -9.48 -1.06 2.29
C ALA A 164 -9.40 -1.35 3.79
N VAL A 165 -8.94 -0.39 4.61
CA VAL A 165 -8.86 -0.55 6.07
C VAL A 165 -10.24 -0.80 6.67
N ARG A 166 -11.27 -0.02 6.28
CA ARG A 166 -12.65 -0.22 6.79
C ARG A 166 -13.19 -1.60 6.43
N ILE A 167 -13.03 -2.02 5.18
CA ILE A 167 -13.52 -3.31 4.69
C ILE A 167 -12.79 -4.46 5.39
N LEU A 168 -11.46 -4.43 5.45
CA LEU A 168 -10.66 -5.46 6.10
C LEU A 168 -10.91 -5.51 7.62
N LYS A 169 -11.06 -4.37 8.31
CA LYS A 169 -11.43 -4.31 9.72
C LYS A 169 -12.73 -5.07 9.96
N SER A 170 -13.75 -4.85 9.11
CA SER A 170 -15.04 -5.55 9.21
C SER A 170 -14.93 -7.04 8.88
N LEU A 171 -14.27 -7.40 7.76
CA LEU A 171 -14.16 -8.80 7.32
C LEU A 171 -13.36 -9.66 8.31
N LEU A 172 -12.35 -9.07 8.97
CA LEU A 172 -11.51 -9.76 9.95
C LEU A 172 -12.07 -9.70 11.37
N GLY A 173 -13.21 -9.02 11.59
CA GLY A 173 -13.90 -8.93 12.88
C GLY A 173 -13.08 -8.18 13.93
N LEU A 174 -12.48 -7.05 13.57
CA LEU A 174 -11.54 -6.31 14.42
C LEU A 174 -12.24 -5.13 15.14
N ASP A 175 -11.91 -4.97 16.42
CA ASP A 175 -12.30 -3.80 17.21
C ASP A 175 -11.34 -2.62 16.96
N TYR A 176 -10.03 -2.89 16.87
CA TYR A 176 -8.98 -1.89 16.72
C TYR A 176 -8.02 -2.24 15.58
N VAL A 177 -7.56 -1.21 14.88
CA VAL A 177 -6.54 -1.29 13.83
C VAL A 177 -5.38 -0.35 14.12
N VAL A 178 -4.18 -0.91 14.18
CA VAL A 178 -2.92 -0.19 14.13
C VAL A 178 -2.50 -0.15 12.65
N TYR A 179 -2.28 1.05 12.09
CA TYR A 179 -1.88 1.21 10.68
C TYR A 179 -0.50 1.83 10.56
N LEU A 180 0.38 1.13 9.83
CA LEU A 180 1.71 1.59 9.46
C LEU A 180 1.70 2.04 8.00
N GLY A 181 2.18 3.25 7.75
CA GLY A 181 2.31 3.80 6.39
C GLY A 181 3.40 4.83 6.32
N ASP A 182 3.77 5.28 5.14
CA ASP A 182 4.91 6.18 4.93
C ASP A 182 4.62 7.40 4.04
N SER A 183 3.54 7.38 3.26
CA SER A 183 3.35 8.36 2.18
C SER A 183 1.96 9.01 2.14
N GLU A 184 1.75 9.91 1.19
CA GLU A 184 0.50 10.66 1.06
C GLU A 184 -0.72 9.78 0.80
N ASN A 185 -0.54 8.64 0.13
CA ASN A 185 -1.63 7.69 -0.14
C ASN A 185 -2.09 6.91 1.11
N ASP A 186 -1.33 6.99 2.21
CA ASP A 186 -1.69 6.40 3.50
C ASP A 186 -2.60 7.31 4.35
N ARG A 187 -2.74 8.59 3.99
CA ARG A 187 -3.58 9.52 4.75
C ARG A 187 -5.00 9.02 4.97
N PRO A 188 -5.73 8.50 3.95
CA PRO A 188 -7.06 7.96 4.16
C PRO A 188 -7.09 6.76 5.12
N ALA A 189 -6.03 5.94 5.14
CA ALA A 189 -5.90 4.81 6.07
C ALA A 189 -5.65 5.30 7.50
N TRP A 190 -4.74 6.27 7.69
CA TRP A 190 -4.53 6.90 9.00
C TRP A 190 -5.79 7.58 9.55
N GLU A 191 -6.63 8.18 8.69
CA GLU A 191 -7.87 8.83 9.14
C GLU A 191 -8.84 7.86 9.79
N VAL A 192 -8.83 6.59 9.40
CA VAL A 192 -9.77 5.56 9.87
C VAL A 192 -9.15 4.54 10.82
N ALA A 193 -7.82 4.51 10.95
CA ALA A 193 -7.12 3.67 11.92
C ALA A 193 -7.23 4.23 13.34
N ASP A 194 -7.21 3.34 14.33
CA ASP A 194 -7.28 3.70 15.76
C ASP A 194 -5.88 4.16 16.26
N VAL A 195 -4.81 3.48 15.82
CA VAL A 195 -3.42 3.89 16.05
C VAL A 195 -2.73 4.11 14.71
N LYS A 196 -2.05 5.24 14.57
CA LYS A 196 -1.51 5.76 13.31
C LYS A 196 0.00 5.88 13.41
N ILE A 197 0.72 5.07 12.67
CA ILE A 197 2.17 5.03 12.69
C ILE A 197 2.70 5.52 11.35
N LEU A 198 3.61 6.49 11.41
CA LEU A 198 4.35 6.98 10.25
C LEU A 198 5.74 6.35 10.25
N VAL A 199 6.00 5.48 9.28
CA VAL A 199 7.34 4.93 9.05
C VAL A 199 8.18 5.97 8.31
N ARG A 200 9.23 6.47 8.97
CA ARG A 200 10.13 7.50 8.47
C ARG A 200 11.28 6.93 7.66
N HIS A 201 11.56 7.56 6.54
CA HIS A 201 12.74 7.32 5.70
C HIS A 201 13.15 8.61 4.96
N SER A 202 14.21 8.55 4.14
CA SER A 202 14.80 9.72 3.46
C SER A 202 13.82 10.50 2.56
N TYR A 203 12.87 9.82 1.90
CA TYR A 203 11.96 10.44 0.92
C TYR A 203 10.73 11.10 1.54
N ASN A 204 10.38 10.81 2.81
CA ASN A 204 9.13 11.29 3.41
C ASN A 204 9.30 12.33 4.54
N SER A 205 10.46 12.97 4.63
CA SER A 205 10.75 13.99 5.64
C SER A 205 9.77 15.19 5.64
N HIS A 206 9.07 15.44 4.52
CA HIS A 206 8.09 16.50 4.36
C HIS A 206 6.72 16.16 4.97
N ILE A 207 6.43 14.88 5.26
CA ILE A 207 5.15 14.48 5.85
C ILE A 207 5.10 14.93 7.32
N LYS A 208 4.06 15.69 7.67
CA LYS A 208 3.87 16.19 9.03
C LYS A 208 3.44 15.06 9.97
N THR A 209 4.00 15.04 11.18
CA THR A 209 3.73 14.03 12.21
C THR A 209 2.50 14.32 13.08
N LYS A 210 1.80 15.44 12.87
CA LYS A 210 0.66 15.80 13.72
C LYS A 210 -0.40 14.67 13.75
N GLY A 211 -0.56 14.06 14.92
CA GLY A 211 -1.50 12.94 15.11
C GLY A 211 -0.98 11.58 14.65
N LEU A 212 0.29 11.47 14.27
CA LEU A 212 0.98 10.25 13.89
C LEU A 212 2.11 9.96 14.86
N LEU A 213 2.34 8.68 15.16
CA LEU A 213 3.50 8.19 15.90
C LEU A 213 4.63 7.89 14.91
N PRO A 214 5.71 8.66 14.87
CA PRO A 214 6.80 8.38 13.95
C PRO A 214 7.71 7.28 14.47
N ILE A 215 8.12 6.37 13.60
CA ILE A 215 9.22 5.42 13.81
C ILE A 215 10.13 5.47 12.59
N HIS A 216 11.43 5.32 12.76
CA HIS A 216 12.34 5.21 11.62
C HIS A 216 12.29 3.79 11.04
N ILE A 217 12.45 3.67 9.71
CA ILE A 217 12.34 2.36 9.04
C ILE A 217 13.39 1.37 9.55
N GLU A 218 14.55 1.86 9.96
CA GLU A 218 15.62 1.07 10.57
C GLU A 218 15.23 0.53 11.96
N GLU A 219 14.29 1.20 12.64
CA GLU A 219 13.79 0.80 13.97
C GLU A 219 12.59 -0.16 13.88
N LEU A 220 12.01 -0.33 12.68
CA LEU A 220 10.83 -1.17 12.47
C LEU A 220 11.01 -2.61 12.97
N PRO A 221 12.15 -3.30 12.75
CA PRO A 221 12.34 -4.66 13.28
C PRO A 221 12.24 -4.70 14.81
N ALA A 222 12.88 -3.76 15.51
CA ALA A 222 12.85 -3.69 16.97
C ALA A 222 11.44 -3.39 17.48
N TYR A 223 10.74 -2.46 16.87
CA TYR A 223 9.34 -2.12 17.17
C TYR A 223 8.44 -3.35 17.05
N LEU A 224 8.52 -4.09 15.93
CA LEU A 224 7.72 -5.31 15.73
C LEU A 224 8.02 -6.40 16.77
N GLN A 225 9.28 -6.54 17.21
CA GLN A 225 9.66 -7.47 18.28
C GLN A 225 9.09 -7.04 19.64
N GLU A 226 8.99 -5.74 19.93
CA GLU A 226 8.35 -5.25 21.15
C GLU A 226 6.85 -5.52 21.14
N VAL A 227 6.17 -5.25 20.00
CA VAL A 227 4.75 -5.58 19.82
C VAL A 227 4.52 -7.08 20.00
N LEU A 228 5.37 -7.92 19.40
CA LEU A 228 5.28 -9.39 19.53
C LEU A 228 5.38 -9.84 20.99
N ARG A 229 6.34 -9.31 21.74
CA ARG A 229 6.47 -9.62 23.19
C ARG A 229 5.23 -9.23 23.97
N ALA A 230 4.73 -8.01 23.79
CA ALA A 230 3.55 -7.51 24.48
C ALA A 230 2.30 -8.36 24.18
N VAL A 231 2.10 -8.77 22.92
CA VAL A 231 0.95 -9.60 22.52
C VAL A 231 1.09 -11.03 23.04
N ALA A 232 2.28 -11.62 23.01
CA ALA A 232 2.53 -12.97 23.53
C ALA A 232 2.29 -13.05 25.04
N GLU A 233 2.72 -12.04 25.81
CA GLU A 233 2.47 -11.93 27.25
C GLU A 233 0.98 -11.79 27.58
N ALA A 234 0.25 -10.99 26.80
CA ALA A 234 -1.19 -10.79 26.99
C ALA A 234 -2.05 -12.02 26.61
N SER A 235 -1.46 -12.99 25.90
CA SER A 235 -2.13 -14.23 25.46
C SER A 235 -1.93 -15.42 26.41
N GLN A 236 -1.11 -15.26 27.45
CA GLN A 236 -0.88 -16.23 28.54
C GLN A 236 -1.89 -16.03 29.67
#